data_0c36da04bbcf3a8ba9c0f87631e2eb8f
#
_entry.id   0c36da04bbcf3a8ba9c0f87631e2eb8f
#
_cell.length_a   1.000
_cell.length_b   1.000
_cell.length_c   1.000
_cell.angle_alpha   90.00
_cell.angle_beta   90.00
_cell.angle_gamma   90.00
#
_symmetry.space_group_name_H-M   'P 1'
#
loop_
_entity.id
_entity.type
_entity.pdbx_description
1 polymer ?
#
loop_
_entity_poly.entity_id
_entity_poly.type
_entity_poly.pdbx_seq_one_letter_code
_entity_poly.pdbx_strand_id
1 'polypeptide(L)'
;EPQYGDENPSKFSFSADTHPVQNQLPCFLVYTSKKVHDILRKGFGDSPLFNGTIRGIGPRYCPSIEDKLNTFADKDQHQLFLEPEGRSTNEYYLNGFSSSLPWDIQWEALHAIEGFEDLHIFRPGYAIEYDYFLPTQLHHSLETKLVDGLYFAGQINGTTGYEEAGAQGVMAGINAHRRRMGEEPLVLARDEAYIGVLID
;
A
#
# COMPACT_ATOMS: atom_id res chain seq x y z
N GLU A 1 -5.52 21.24 -7.10
CA GLU A 1 -4.37 21.72 -7.89
C GLU A 1 -3.85 20.58 -8.77
N PRO A 2 -3.75 20.72 -10.11
CA PRO A 2 -3.26 19.66 -10.97
C PRO A 2 -1.75 19.45 -10.78
N GLN A 3 -1.35 18.18 -10.75
CA GLN A 3 0.04 17.73 -10.77
C GLN A 3 0.28 16.98 -12.08
N TYR A 4 1.01 17.59 -12.96
CA TYR A 4 1.38 16.99 -14.25
C TYR A 4 2.61 16.10 -14.06
N GLY A 5 2.73 15.07 -14.91
CA GLY A 5 3.94 14.26 -14.97
C GLY A 5 5.12 15.02 -15.57
N ASP A 6 6.29 14.37 -15.55
CA ASP A 6 7.52 14.93 -16.10
C ASP A 6 7.38 15.27 -17.59
N GLU A 7 7.98 16.37 -18.05
CA GLU A 7 8.00 16.76 -19.47
C GLU A 7 8.70 15.69 -20.35
N ASN A 8 9.73 15.06 -19.79
CA ASN A 8 10.51 14.03 -20.47
C ASN A 8 10.63 12.79 -19.60
N PRO A 9 9.56 11.99 -19.47
CA PRO A 9 9.58 10.83 -18.58
C PRO A 9 10.52 9.74 -19.09
N SER A 10 11.23 9.11 -18.18
CA SER A 10 11.98 7.90 -18.49
C SER A 10 11.03 6.73 -18.76
N LYS A 11 11.46 5.77 -19.57
CA LYS A 11 10.74 4.52 -19.72
C LYS A 11 11.12 3.52 -18.62
N PHE A 12 10.18 2.67 -18.21
CA PHE A 12 10.42 1.63 -17.20
C PHE A 12 11.28 0.48 -17.71
N SER A 13 11.14 0.15 -18.99
CA SER A 13 11.84 -0.98 -19.59
C SER A 13 13.15 -0.56 -20.23
N PHE A 14 14.17 -1.40 -20.13
CA PHE A 14 15.43 -1.29 -20.86
C PHE A 14 15.35 -1.81 -22.28
N SER A 15 14.25 -2.47 -22.68
CA SER A 15 14.06 -2.96 -24.05
C SER A 15 14.06 -1.81 -25.06
N ALA A 16 14.74 -2.00 -26.20
CA ALA A 16 14.77 -1.03 -27.28
C ALA A 16 13.39 -0.78 -27.92
N ASP A 17 12.49 -1.76 -27.84
CA ASP A 17 11.16 -1.71 -28.44
C ASP A 17 10.11 -0.95 -27.62
N THR A 18 10.48 -0.46 -26.43
CA THR A 18 9.59 0.33 -25.57
C THR A 18 9.88 1.80 -25.68
N HIS A 19 8.83 2.60 -25.51
CA HIS A 19 8.91 4.06 -25.54
C HIS A 19 8.39 4.68 -24.25
N PRO A 20 8.87 5.88 -23.86
CA PRO A 20 8.29 6.64 -22.76
C PRO A 20 6.81 6.92 -22.98
N VAL A 21 6.04 7.06 -21.89
CA VAL A 21 4.64 7.46 -21.95
C VAL A 21 4.55 8.91 -22.43
N GLN A 22 3.82 9.16 -23.54
CA GLN A 22 3.65 10.49 -24.10
C GLN A 22 2.39 11.20 -23.59
N ASN A 23 1.30 10.46 -23.42
CA ASN A 23 0.02 10.99 -22.95
C ASN A 23 -0.16 10.70 -21.47
N GLN A 24 0.39 11.54 -20.60
CA GLN A 24 0.24 11.42 -19.17
C GLN A 24 -1.10 12.02 -18.71
N LEU A 25 -1.71 11.42 -17.67
CA LEU A 25 -2.85 11.97 -16.99
C LEU A 25 -2.35 12.72 -15.75
N PRO A 26 -2.88 13.90 -15.44
CA PRO A 26 -2.53 14.58 -14.20
C PRO A 26 -3.21 13.93 -13.00
N CYS A 27 -2.54 13.95 -11.86
CA CYS A 27 -3.17 13.81 -10.56
C CYS A 27 -3.61 15.17 -10.04
N PHE A 28 -4.44 15.20 -9.02
CA PHE A 28 -4.87 16.46 -8.41
C PHE A 28 -4.59 16.45 -6.92
N LEU A 29 -3.92 17.49 -6.45
CA LEU A 29 -3.75 17.75 -5.03
C LEU A 29 -5.03 18.34 -4.45
N VAL A 30 -5.50 17.74 -3.38
CA VAL A 30 -6.58 18.24 -2.54
C VAL A 30 -6.16 18.15 -1.08
N TYR A 31 -6.82 18.88 -0.21
CA TYR A 31 -6.46 18.93 1.19
C TYR A 31 -7.69 18.73 2.08
N THR A 32 -7.50 18.03 3.18
CA THR A 32 -8.48 18.07 4.26
C THR A 32 -8.46 19.45 4.92
N SER A 33 -9.47 19.72 5.71
CA SER A 33 -9.56 20.94 6.52
C SER A 33 -9.90 20.58 7.97
N LYS A 34 -9.81 21.55 8.85
CA LYS A 34 -10.22 21.39 10.24
C LYS A 34 -11.67 20.90 10.37
N LYS A 35 -12.58 21.40 9.51
CA LYS A 35 -13.96 20.94 9.44
C LYS A 35 -14.04 19.44 9.13
N VAL A 36 -13.26 18.97 8.15
CA VAL A 36 -13.17 17.55 7.79
C VAL A 36 -12.63 16.72 8.97
N HIS A 37 -11.59 17.22 9.64
CA HIS A 37 -11.01 16.58 10.82
C HIS A 37 -12.02 16.43 11.98
N ASP A 38 -12.83 17.45 12.22
CA ASP A 38 -13.85 17.41 13.29
C ASP A 38 -14.96 16.39 12.98
N ILE A 39 -15.31 16.22 11.70
CA ILE A 39 -16.23 15.17 11.27
C ILE A 39 -15.63 13.79 11.50
N LEU A 40 -14.40 13.56 11.01
CA LEU A 40 -13.72 12.26 11.14
C LEU A 40 -13.56 11.83 12.59
N ARG A 41 -13.25 12.76 13.50
CA ARG A 41 -13.10 12.48 14.94
C ARG A 41 -14.37 11.95 15.60
N LYS A 42 -15.56 12.28 15.07
CA LYS A 42 -16.83 11.75 15.59
C LYS A 42 -16.90 10.21 15.49
N GLY A 43 -16.24 9.62 14.49
CA GLY A 43 -16.25 8.18 14.23
C GLY A 43 -15.13 7.39 14.92
N PHE A 44 -14.22 8.02 15.65
CA PHE A 44 -13.05 7.33 16.24
C PHE A 44 -13.44 6.20 17.19
N GLY A 45 -14.53 6.37 17.94
CA GLY A 45 -15.03 5.33 18.85
C GLY A 45 -15.51 4.05 18.14
N ASP A 46 -15.88 4.17 16.87
CA ASP A 46 -16.41 3.07 16.05
C ASP A 46 -15.34 2.49 15.11
N SER A 47 -14.15 3.10 15.05
CA SER A 47 -13.05 2.60 14.23
C SER A 47 -12.52 1.27 14.77
N PRO A 48 -12.47 0.20 13.96
CA PRO A 48 -11.85 -1.07 14.34
C PRO A 48 -10.39 -0.96 14.79
N LEU A 49 -9.68 0.07 14.34
CA LEU A 49 -8.29 0.36 14.73
C LEU A 49 -8.19 0.87 16.18
N PHE A 50 -9.20 1.64 16.66
CA PHE A 50 -9.17 2.27 17.96
C PHE A 50 -10.06 1.59 19.01
N ASN A 51 -11.10 0.88 18.59
CA ASN A 51 -12.01 0.19 19.52
C ASN A 51 -11.53 -1.19 19.97
N GLY A 52 -10.35 -1.65 19.52
CA GLY A 52 -9.74 -2.91 19.90
C GLY A 52 -10.29 -4.14 19.15
N THR A 53 -11.06 -3.94 18.08
CA THR A 53 -11.48 -5.03 17.18
C THR A 53 -10.26 -5.61 16.46
N ILE A 54 -9.43 -4.74 15.86
CA ILE A 54 -8.14 -5.13 15.28
C ILE A 54 -7.10 -5.13 16.40
N ARG A 55 -6.48 -6.29 16.64
CA ARG A 55 -5.47 -6.52 17.69
C ARG A 55 -4.11 -6.90 17.13
N GLY A 56 -4.04 -7.26 15.86
CA GLY A 56 -2.81 -7.64 15.19
C GLY A 56 -1.86 -6.43 15.04
N ILE A 57 -0.55 -6.71 15.17
CA ILE A 57 0.47 -5.74 14.76
C ILE A 57 0.56 -5.84 13.25
N GLY A 58 0.22 -4.75 12.55
CA GLY A 58 0.36 -4.71 11.10
C GLY A 58 1.82 -4.92 10.68
N PRO A 59 2.08 -5.63 9.59
CA PRO A 59 3.44 -5.91 9.13
C PRO A 59 4.16 -4.63 8.66
N ARG A 60 3.43 -3.60 8.31
CA ARG A 60 3.97 -2.31 7.88
C ARG A 60 3.05 -1.17 8.31
N TYR A 61 3.64 -0.06 8.70
CA TYR A 61 2.90 1.15 9.01
C TYR A 61 2.39 1.80 7.72
N CYS A 62 1.07 1.75 7.52
CA CYS A 62 0.37 2.50 6.47
C CYS A 62 -0.71 3.35 7.15
N PRO A 63 -0.43 4.63 7.44
CA PRO A 63 -1.31 5.43 8.26
C PRO A 63 -2.64 5.71 7.56
N SER A 64 -3.74 5.34 8.20
CA SER A 64 -5.07 5.80 7.84
C SER A 64 -5.23 7.29 8.07
N ILE A 65 -6.32 7.88 7.59
CA ILE A 65 -6.58 9.30 7.87
C ILE A 65 -6.78 9.53 9.37
N GLU A 66 -7.40 8.59 10.09
CA GLU A 66 -7.57 8.65 11.54
C GLU A 66 -6.24 8.56 12.29
N ASP A 67 -5.28 7.74 11.81
CA ASP A 67 -3.92 7.69 12.37
C ASP A 67 -3.19 9.02 12.17
N LYS A 68 -3.32 9.62 10.99
CA LYS A 68 -2.74 10.94 10.70
C LYS A 68 -3.31 12.00 11.64
N LEU A 69 -4.62 11.98 11.88
CA LEU A 69 -5.29 12.93 12.78
C LEU A 69 -4.92 12.73 14.25
N ASN A 70 -4.57 11.52 14.64
CA ASN A 70 -4.10 11.21 15.99
C ASN A 70 -2.62 11.57 16.17
N THR A 71 -1.77 11.14 15.22
CA THR A 71 -0.32 11.32 15.30
C THR A 71 0.10 12.77 15.04
N PHE A 72 -0.57 13.47 14.13
CA PHE A 72 -0.29 14.85 13.72
C PHE A 72 -1.49 15.76 14.03
N ALA A 73 -1.94 15.71 15.25
CA ALA A 73 -3.14 16.42 15.72
C ALA A 73 -3.04 17.96 15.62
N ASP A 74 -1.82 18.48 15.57
CA ASP A 74 -1.50 19.90 15.41
C ASP A 74 -1.63 20.42 13.97
N LYS A 75 -1.77 19.52 12.98
CA LYS A 75 -1.92 19.91 11.58
C LYS A 75 -3.37 20.27 11.26
N ASP A 76 -3.56 21.44 10.64
CA ASP A 76 -4.88 21.91 10.22
C ASP A 76 -5.36 21.26 8.91
N GLN A 77 -4.45 20.63 8.17
CA GLN A 77 -4.75 19.97 6.90
C GLN A 77 -3.81 18.80 6.64
N HIS A 78 -4.29 17.81 5.90
CA HIS A 78 -3.50 16.71 5.33
C HIS A 78 -3.67 16.70 3.82
N GLN A 79 -2.57 16.46 3.13
CA GLN A 79 -2.52 16.34 1.68
C GLN A 79 -3.10 15.01 1.23
N LEU A 80 -3.91 15.07 0.17
CA LEU A 80 -4.49 13.94 -0.52
C LEU A 80 -4.18 14.07 -2.00
N PHE A 81 -4.13 12.92 -2.69
CA PHE A 81 -3.98 12.88 -4.14
C PHE A 81 -5.21 12.23 -4.77
N LEU A 82 -5.81 12.90 -5.72
CA LEU A 82 -6.87 12.35 -6.54
C LEU A 82 -6.25 11.84 -7.84
N GLU A 83 -6.19 10.54 -7.97
CA GLU A 83 -5.46 9.83 -9.03
C GLU A 83 -6.45 9.18 -10.00
N PRO A 84 -6.39 9.46 -11.32
CA PRO A 84 -7.31 8.84 -12.27
C PRO A 84 -7.07 7.33 -12.35
N GLU A 85 -8.12 6.52 -12.21
CA GLU A 85 -8.06 5.06 -12.30
C GLU A 85 -7.80 4.55 -13.72
N GLY A 86 -7.98 5.38 -14.72
CA GLY A 86 -7.73 5.02 -16.11
C GLY A 86 -8.13 6.10 -17.10
N ARG A 87 -7.88 5.83 -18.39
CA ARG A 87 -8.14 6.78 -19.48
C ARG A 87 -9.57 6.78 -19.99
N SER A 88 -10.31 5.69 -19.76
CA SER A 88 -11.67 5.49 -20.27
C SER A 88 -12.73 5.52 -19.17
N THR A 89 -12.35 5.94 -17.98
CA THR A 89 -13.26 6.08 -16.83
C THR A 89 -13.14 7.47 -16.23
N ASN A 90 -14.17 7.90 -15.52
CA ASN A 90 -14.19 9.10 -14.68
C ASN A 90 -14.02 8.75 -13.19
N GLU A 91 -13.57 7.54 -12.89
CA GLU A 91 -13.26 7.11 -11.53
C GLU A 91 -11.86 7.57 -11.13
N TYR A 92 -11.73 7.98 -9.89
CA TYR A 92 -10.48 8.42 -9.28
C TYR A 92 -10.24 7.67 -7.98
N TYR A 93 -9.00 7.32 -7.74
CA TYR A 93 -8.53 6.84 -6.44
C TYR A 93 -8.13 8.03 -5.57
N LEU A 94 -8.62 8.06 -4.34
CA LEU A 94 -8.25 9.09 -3.37
C LEU A 94 -7.14 8.58 -2.46
N ASN A 95 -5.91 8.82 -2.86
CA ASN A 95 -4.73 8.45 -2.08
C ASN A 95 -4.57 9.36 -0.86
N GLY A 96 -4.23 8.74 0.26
CA GLY A 96 -4.00 9.45 1.53
C GLY A 96 -5.22 9.56 2.44
N PHE A 97 -6.40 9.06 2.00
CA PHE A 97 -7.65 9.02 2.77
C PHE A 97 -8.07 7.57 3.12
N SER A 98 -7.12 6.66 3.29
CA SER A 98 -7.45 5.33 3.79
C SER A 98 -8.14 5.46 5.14
N SER A 99 -9.28 4.78 5.33
CA SER A 99 -10.10 4.93 6.54
C SER A 99 -10.79 3.63 6.90
N SER A 100 -10.91 3.38 8.20
CA SER A 100 -11.71 2.30 8.79
C SER A 100 -12.99 2.80 9.46
N LEU A 101 -13.27 4.10 9.33
CA LEU A 101 -14.43 4.75 9.94
C LEU A 101 -15.74 4.27 9.32
N PRO A 102 -16.88 4.41 10.04
CA PRO A 102 -18.20 4.14 9.49
C PRO A 102 -18.48 4.90 8.20
N TRP A 103 -19.33 4.30 7.35
CA TRP A 103 -19.69 4.85 6.04
C TRP A 103 -20.23 6.28 6.08
N ASP A 104 -21.15 6.57 7.00
CA ASP A 104 -21.76 7.88 7.18
C ASP A 104 -20.73 8.96 7.53
N ILE A 105 -19.75 8.63 8.35
CA ILE A 105 -18.62 9.52 8.69
C ILE A 105 -17.73 9.77 7.47
N GLN A 106 -17.39 8.71 6.72
CA GLN A 106 -16.59 8.87 5.49
C GLN A 106 -17.33 9.74 4.48
N TRP A 107 -18.62 9.50 4.31
CA TRP A 107 -19.47 10.26 3.39
C TRP A 107 -19.53 11.75 3.78
N GLU A 108 -19.86 12.07 5.06
CA GLU A 108 -19.92 13.44 5.56
C GLU A 108 -18.57 14.15 5.43
N ALA A 109 -17.48 13.47 5.77
CA ALA A 109 -16.13 14.02 5.72
C ALA A 109 -15.68 14.34 4.29
N LEU A 110 -15.91 13.41 3.34
CA LEU A 110 -15.52 13.60 1.95
C LEU A 110 -16.30 14.74 1.29
N HIS A 111 -17.62 14.85 1.52
CA HIS A 111 -18.44 15.96 1.00
C HIS A 111 -18.11 17.31 1.66
N ALA A 112 -17.36 17.32 2.75
CA ALA A 112 -16.89 18.56 3.38
C ALA A 112 -15.52 19.04 2.85
N ILE A 113 -14.89 18.28 1.95
CA ILE A 113 -13.66 18.71 1.25
C ILE A 113 -14.09 19.65 0.12
N GLU A 114 -13.40 20.78 -0.01
CA GLU A 114 -13.64 21.75 -1.08
C GLU A 114 -13.51 21.10 -2.47
N GLY A 115 -14.55 21.25 -3.29
CA GLY A 115 -14.64 20.68 -4.63
C GLY A 115 -15.17 19.24 -4.67
N PHE A 116 -15.56 18.66 -3.52
CA PHE A 116 -16.11 17.32 -3.41
C PHE A 116 -17.60 17.30 -3.03
N GLU A 117 -18.28 18.43 -3.12
CA GLU A 117 -19.66 18.61 -2.69
C GLU A 117 -20.65 17.67 -3.40
N ASP A 118 -20.38 17.35 -4.66
CA ASP A 118 -21.23 16.50 -5.52
C ASP A 118 -20.56 15.15 -5.88
N LEU A 119 -19.56 14.71 -5.12
CA LEU A 119 -18.86 13.47 -5.42
C LEU A 119 -19.76 12.23 -5.26
N HIS A 120 -19.47 11.19 -6.03
CA HIS A 120 -20.02 9.85 -5.85
C HIS A 120 -18.94 8.90 -5.37
N ILE A 121 -19.19 8.21 -4.25
CA ILE A 121 -18.26 7.22 -3.70
C ILE A 121 -18.65 5.85 -4.25
N PHE A 122 -17.80 5.28 -5.10
CA PHE A 122 -18.01 3.94 -5.66
C PHE A 122 -17.67 2.85 -4.65
N ARG A 123 -16.62 3.10 -3.86
CA ARG A 123 -16.12 2.13 -2.86
C ARG A 123 -15.59 2.88 -1.65
N PRO A 124 -16.16 2.64 -0.46
CA PRO A 124 -15.66 3.26 0.77
C PRO A 124 -14.32 2.65 1.19
N GLY A 125 -13.61 3.36 2.04
CA GLY A 125 -12.51 2.81 2.82
C GLY A 125 -13.00 1.70 3.75
N TYR A 126 -12.11 0.78 4.10
CA TYR A 126 -12.40 -0.39 4.95
C TYR A 126 -11.21 -0.73 5.82
N ALA A 127 -11.49 -1.38 6.94
CA ALA A 127 -10.45 -1.89 7.82
C ALA A 127 -9.89 -3.20 7.29
N ILE A 128 -8.59 -3.39 7.42
CA ILE A 128 -7.92 -4.66 7.15
C ILE A 128 -7.12 -5.05 8.39
N GLU A 129 -7.26 -6.29 8.82
CA GLU A 129 -6.34 -6.94 9.75
C GLU A 129 -5.50 -7.94 8.98
N TYR A 130 -4.18 -7.83 9.13
CA TYR A 130 -3.23 -8.67 8.42
C TYR A 130 -2.72 -9.78 9.32
N ASP A 131 -2.91 -11.03 8.89
CA ASP A 131 -2.23 -12.17 9.46
C ASP A 131 -0.92 -12.44 8.71
N TYR A 132 0.12 -12.77 9.45
CA TYR A 132 1.40 -13.17 8.89
C TYR A 132 2.16 -14.10 9.84
N PHE A 133 3.10 -14.84 9.28
CA PHE A 133 4.04 -15.65 10.05
C PHE A 133 5.34 -14.87 10.27
N LEU A 134 5.95 -15.06 11.43
CA LEU A 134 7.23 -14.42 11.73
C LEU A 134 8.29 -14.87 10.71
N PRO A 135 8.98 -13.95 10.03
CA PRO A 135 9.96 -14.31 9.00
C PRO A 135 11.16 -15.09 9.55
N THR A 136 11.39 -15.06 10.86
CA THR A 136 12.38 -15.90 11.54
C THR A 136 12.12 -17.41 11.40
N GLN A 137 10.91 -17.80 10.96
CA GLN A 137 10.58 -19.19 10.63
C GLN A 137 11.08 -19.64 9.25
N LEU A 138 11.64 -18.73 8.48
CA LEU A 138 12.16 -19.00 7.14
C LEU A 138 13.68 -19.12 7.14
N HIS A 139 14.19 -19.89 6.20
CA HIS A 139 15.58 -19.80 5.74
C HIS A 139 15.68 -18.60 4.77
N HIS A 140 16.88 -18.11 4.51
CA HIS A 140 17.10 -17.05 3.51
C HIS A 140 16.74 -17.48 2.08
N SER A 141 16.51 -18.76 1.85
CA SER A 141 15.91 -19.30 0.64
C SER A 141 14.39 -19.09 0.53
N LEU A 142 13.76 -18.55 1.58
CA LEU A 142 12.32 -18.41 1.81
C LEU A 142 11.59 -19.74 2.05
N GLU A 143 12.30 -20.84 2.21
CA GLU A 143 11.75 -22.12 2.65
C GLU A 143 11.46 -22.08 4.16
N THR A 144 10.33 -22.66 4.58
CA THR A 144 10.01 -22.74 6.00
C THR A 144 10.91 -23.75 6.71
N LYS A 145 11.29 -23.43 7.95
CA LYS A 145 12.12 -24.32 8.79
C LYS A 145 11.39 -25.54 9.31
N LEU A 146 10.04 -25.50 9.33
CA LEU A 146 9.21 -26.52 9.92
C LEU A 146 8.64 -27.51 8.91
N VAL A 147 8.45 -27.09 7.68
CA VAL A 147 7.84 -27.91 6.62
C VAL A 147 8.71 -27.86 5.36
N ASP A 148 9.29 -28.99 5.05
CA ASP A 148 10.14 -29.15 3.88
C ASP A 148 9.38 -28.89 2.56
N GLY A 149 9.99 -28.11 1.68
CA GLY A 149 9.43 -27.79 0.35
C GLY A 149 8.32 -26.75 0.37
N LEU A 150 7.98 -26.17 1.54
CA LEU A 150 7.03 -25.08 1.67
C LEU A 150 7.78 -23.74 1.69
N TYR A 151 7.38 -22.81 0.80
CA TYR A 151 7.98 -21.49 0.68
C TYR A 151 6.95 -20.40 0.93
N PHE A 152 7.35 -19.33 1.61
CA PHE A 152 6.51 -18.16 1.82
C PHE A 152 7.08 -16.95 1.09
N ALA A 153 6.20 -16.16 0.48
CA ALA A 153 6.57 -14.93 -0.21
C ALA A 153 5.46 -13.89 -0.07
N GLY A 154 5.84 -12.63 0.11
CA GLY A 154 4.91 -11.53 0.21
C GLY A 154 4.31 -11.37 1.61
N GLN A 155 3.05 -10.96 1.67
CA GLN A 155 2.39 -10.58 2.92
C GLN A 155 2.40 -11.68 4.00
N ILE A 156 2.35 -12.94 3.61
CA ILE A 156 2.34 -14.07 4.55
C ILE A 156 3.57 -14.11 5.47
N ASN A 157 4.67 -13.52 5.07
CA ASN A 157 5.90 -13.42 5.87
C ASN A 157 6.20 -11.99 6.38
N GLY A 158 5.18 -11.13 6.42
CA GLY A 158 5.24 -9.82 7.05
C GLY A 158 5.62 -8.66 6.14
N THR A 159 5.65 -8.86 4.82
CA THR A 159 5.92 -7.79 3.84
C THR A 159 4.64 -7.35 3.13
N THR A 160 4.48 -6.05 2.84
CA THR A 160 3.25 -5.50 2.25
C THR A 160 3.47 -4.75 0.93
N GLY A 161 4.73 -4.50 0.54
CA GLY A 161 5.02 -3.86 -0.75
C GLY A 161 4.86 -4.83 -1.92
N TYR A 162 4.35 -4.35 -3.04
CA TYR A 162 4.21 -5.17 -4.26
C TYR A 162 5.56 -5.62 -4.81
N GLU A 163 6.55 -4.74 -4.76
CA GLU A 163 7.90 -4.99 -5.22
C GLU A 163 8.58 -6.07 -4.38
N GLU A 164 8.44 -5.98 -3.06
CA GLU A 164 8.96 -7.00 -2.14
C GLU A 164 8.29 -8.35 -2.38
N ALA A 165 6.96 -8.36 -2.51
CA ALA A 165 6.21 -9.59 -2.78
C ALA A 165 6.63 -10.23 -4.11
N GLY A 166 6.81 -9.43 -5.16
CA GLY A 166 7.29 -9.88 -6.46
C GLY A 166 8.70 -10.46 -6.38
N ALA A 167 9.62 -9.75 -5.73
CA ALA A 167 11.00 -10.19 -5.54
C ALA A 167 11.07 -11.51 -4.73
N GLN A 168 10.35 -11.59 -3.63
CA GLN A 168 10.28 -12.79 -2.80
C GLN A 168 9.64 -13.96 -3.57
N GLY A 169 8.58 -13.71 -4.35
CA GLY A 169 7.94 -14.73 -5.16
C GLY A 169 8.87 -15.35 -6.20
N VAL A 170 9.66 -14.52 -6.89
CA VAL A 170 10.69 -14.99 -7.84
C VAL A 170 11.75 -15.85 -7.14
N MET A 171 12.26 -15.38 -5.99
CA MET A 171 13.28 -16.13 -5.24
C MET A 171 12.75 -17.45 -4.68
N ALA A 172 11.54 -17.43 -4.13
CA ALA A 172 10.87 -18.64 -3.65
C ALA A 172 10.68 -19.67 -4.78
N GLY A 173 10.23 -19.21 -5.95
CA GLY A 173 10.05 -20.06 -7.14
C GLY A 173 11.37 -20.67 -7.64
N ILE A 174 12.44 -19.86 -7.73
CA ILE A 174 13.78 -20.34 -8.10
C ILE A 174 14.25 -21.39 -7.09
N ASN A 175 14.14 -21.13 -5.80
CA ASN A 175 14.63 -22.03 -4.77
C ASN A 175 13.80 -23.33 -4.67
N ALA A 176 12.51 -23.26 -4.89
CA ALA A 176 11.66 -24.44 -4.98
C ALA A 176 12.08 -25.35 -6.16
N HIS A 177 12.40 -24.75 -7.32
CA HIS A 177 12.93 -25.49 -8.47
C HIS A 177 14.31 -26.11 -8.17
N ARG A 178 15.26 -25.32 -7.67
CA ARG A 178 16.61 -25.78 -7.32
C ARG A 178 16.57 -26.95 -6.35
N ARG A 179 15.74 -26.84 -5.28
CA ARG A 179 15.53 -27.95 -4.35
C ARG A 179 15.03 -29.21 -5.07
N ARG A 180 14.05 -29.07 -5.96
CA ARG A 180 13.51 -30.20 -6.74
C ARG A 180 14.59 -30.86 -7.59
N MET A 181 15.56 -30.10 -8.07
CA MET A 181 16.70 -30.58 -8.86
C MET A 181 17.89 -31.07 -8.02
N GLY A 182 17.81 -30.97 -6.70
CA GLY A 182 18.91 -31.33 -5.79
C GLY A 182 20.08 -30.34 -5.82
N GLU A 183 19.81 -29.08 -6.20
CA GLU A 183 20.79 -28.00 -6.24
C GLU A 183 20.78 -27.19 -4.96
N GLU A 184 21.91 -26.54 -4.65
CA GLU A 184 22.00 -25.61 -3.53
C GLU A 184 21.07 -24.40 -3.73
N PRO A 185 20.45 -23.85 -2.66
CA PRO A 185 19.58 -22.70 -2.78
C PRO A 185 20.32 -21.47 -3.27
N LEU A 186 19.66 -20.64 -4.07
CA LEU A 186 20.11 -19.31 -4.42
C LEU A 186 19.76 -18.35 -3.28
N VAL A 187 20.77 -17.80 -2.63
CA VAL A 187 20.62 -16.75 -1.61
C VAL A 187 21.46 -15.57 -2.07
N LEU A 188 20.82 -14.42 -2.19
CA LEU A 188 21.52 -13.17 -2.54
C LEU A 188 21.81 -12.40 -1.26
N ALA A 189 23.05 -12.00 -1.08
CA ALA A 189 23.45 -11.14 0.01
C ALA A 189 23.01 -9.68 -0.23
N ARG A 190 22.98 -8.89 0.85
CA ARG A 190 22.55 -7.47 0.81
C ARG A 190 23.41 -6.60 -0.11
N ASP A 191 24.66 -6.95 -0.29
CA ASP A 191 25.64 -6.25 -1.13
C ASP A 191 25.69 -6.78 -2.58
N GLU A 192 25.00 -7.88 -2.86
CA GLU A 192 24.93 -8.44 -4.21
C GLU A 192 23.74 -7.90 -4.99
N ALA A 193 22.58 -7.74 -4.34
CA ALA A 193 21.37 -7.24 -4.99
C ALA A 193 20.38 -6.65 -3.99
N TYR A 194 19.54 -5.71 -4.46
CA TYR A 194 18.46 -5.15 -3.65
C TYR A 194 17.45 -6.21 -3.21
N ILE A 195 17.26 -7.28 -3.98
CA ILE A 195 16.45 -8.45 -3.57
C ILE A 195 17.01 -9.07 -2.27
N GLY A 196 18.33 -9.11 -2.11
CA GLY A 196 18.96 -9.57 -0.87
C GLY A 196 18.56 -8.71 0.33
N VAL A 197 18.45 -7.39 0.15
CA VAL A 197 17.96 -6.47 1.20
C VAL A 197 16.50 -6.73 1.55
N LEU A 198 15.67 -7.09 0.56
CA LEU A 198 14.24 -7.34 0.76
C LEU A 198 13.94 -8.68 1.45
N ILE A 199 14.91 -9.59 1.51
CA ILE A 199 14.74 -10.94 2.09
C ILE A 199 15.39 -11.06 3.47
N ASP A 200 16.46 -10.31 3.73
CA ASP A 200 17.28 -10.41 4.96
C ASP A 200 16.57 -9.88 6.22
#